data_a167a314b9857a79d47b66898d9187de
#
_entry.id   a167a314b9857a79d47b66898d9187de
#
_cell.length_a   1.000
_cell.length_b   1.000
_cell.length_c   1.000
_cell.angle_alpha   90.00
_cell.angle_beta   90.00
_cell.angle_gamma   90.00
#
_symmetry.space_group_name_H-M   'P 1'
#
loop_
_entity.id
_entity.type
_entity.pdbx_description
1 polymer ?
#
loop_
_entity_poly.entity_id
_entity_poly.type
_entity_poly.pdbx_seq_one_letter_code
_entity_poly.pdbx_strand_id
1 'polypeptide(L)'
;AWGAEMVEAARVALAEPPALDLVLADPSQTAKWVEELEGISLAPGHIRLARGSAIEMLPGYAEGAWWVQDLAASLPARLLGQGHHSEIADLCAAPGGKTMQLASQGWNVTALDKSAKRMERLSANLERTGLAAKSNIGDVLTWEPEAPFDAVLLDAPCTATGTFRRHPDVLHRIGPKQVAELVELQTAMLDKAAAMVKPSGTLVYATCSLEPEEGELQADAFLARHGNFAKAKIDTDLLPEGITPTDGYVRTLPGMLADKGGLDGFFIACFIRAQ
;
A
#
# COMPACT_ATOMS: atom_id res chain seq x y z
N ALA A 1 -2.58 11.02 -19.66
CA ALA A 1 -2.20 11.84 -18.52
C ALA A 1 -0.68 11.91 -18.35
N TRP A 2 0.03 10.79 -18.53
CA TRP A 2 1.45 10.63 -18.14
C TRP A 2 2.48 10.83 -19.26
N GLY A 3 2.04 11.16 -20.49
CA GLY A 3 2.93 11.45 -21.61
C GLY A 3 3.55 10.24 -22.30
N ALA A 4 4.28 10.50 -23.40
CA ALA A 4 4.83 9.44 -24.25
C ALA A 4 5.97 8.63 -23.59
N GLU A 5 6.75 9.26 -22.75
CA GLU A 5 7.86 8.63 -22.02
C GLU A 5 7.34 7.52 -21.07
N MET A 6 6.26 7.80 -20.33
CA MET A 6 5.63 6.82 -19.46
C MET A 6 5.02 5.66 -20.26
N VAL A 7 4.40 5.94 -21.42
CA VAL A 7 3.85 4.89 -22.29
C VAL A 7 4.95 3.96 -22.80
N GLU A 8 6.10 4.51 -23.18
CA GLU A 8 7.24 3.69 -23.60
C GLU A 8 7.82 2.88 -22.43
N ALA A 9 7.95 3.48 -21.25
CA ALA A 9 8.37 2.77 -20.04
C ALA A 9 7.41 1.63 -19.68
N ALA A 10 6.10 1.86 -19.83
CA ALA A 10 5.07 0.85 -19.65
C ALA A 10 5.21 -0.30 -20.66
N ARG A 11 5.47 0.01 -21.92
CA ARG A 11 5.70 -0.99 -22.99
C ARG A 11 6.90 -1.88 -22.68
N VAL A 12 8.00 -1.29 -22.22
CA VAL A 12 9.19 -2.03 -21.81
C VAL A 12 8.89 -2.90 -20.59
N ALA A 13 8.18 -2.36 -19.60
CA ALA A 13 7.82 -3.09 -18.38
C ALA A 13 6.88 -4.29 -18.63
N LEU A 14 6.12 -4.30 -19.73
CA LEU A 14 5.30 -5.44 -20.13
C LEU A 14 6.09 -6.56 -20.81
N ALA A 15 7.27 -6.26 -21.35
CA ALA A 15 8.07 -7.22 -22.09
C ALA A 15 8.81 -8.21 -21.19
N GLU A 16 9.04 -7.85 -19.92
CA GLU A 16 9.76 -8.67 -18.97
C GLU A 16 8.90 -8.99 -17.74
N PRO A 17 9.01 -10.22 -17.20
CA PRO A 17 8.34 -10.55 -15.96
C PRO A 17 8.86 -9.68 -14.80
N PRO A 18 7.96 -9.09 -13.99
CA PRO A 18 8.39 -8.27 -12.85
C PRO A 18 9.19 -9.08 -11.83
N ALA A 19 10.15 -8.44 -11.19
CA ALA A 19 10.89 -8.98 -10.06
C ALA A 19 9.95 -9.39 -8.92
N LEU A 20 10.41 -10.27 -8.05
CA LEU A 20 9.70 -10.68 -6.84
C LEU A 20 10.17 -9.82 -5.66
N ASP A 21 9.26 -9.04 -5.08
CA ASP A 21 9.54 -8.24 -3.90
C ASP A 21 9.02 -8.91 -2.62
N LEU A 22 9.84 -8.87 -1.59
CA LEU A 22 9.54 -9.36 -0.25
C LEU A 22 9.65 -8.20 0.75
N VAL A 23 8.77 -8.21 1.75
CA VAL A 23 8.86 -7.33 2.91
C VAL A 23 9.18 -8.19 4.14
N LEU A 24 10.16 -7.76 4.92
CA LEU A 24 10.63 -8.47 6.12
C LEU A 24 9.78 -8.11 7.34
N ALA A 25 9.54 -9.11 8.19
CA ALA A 25 8.94 -8.89 9.51
C ALA A 25 9.88 -8.09 10.44
N ASP A 26 11.19 -8.24 10.29
CA ASP A 26 12.21 -7.48 11.03
C ASP A 26 13.14 -6.76 10.03
N PRO A 27 12.97 -5.44 9.82
CA PRO A 27 13.82 -4.66 8.92
C PRO A 27 15.30 -4.64 9.30
N SER A 28 15.66 -4.89 10.56
CA SER A 28 17.05 -4.92 11.00
C SER A 28 17.85 -6.07 10.37
N GLN A 29 17.17 -7.11 9.90
CA GLN A 29 17.77 -8.28 9.28
C GLN A 29 17.95 -8.16 7.75
N THR A 30 17.75 -6.96 7.19
CA THR A 30 17.82 -6.75 5.73
C THR A 30 19.12 -7.30 5.12
N ALA A 31 20.27 -6.99 5.69
CA ALA A 31 21.56 -7.45 5.17
C ALA A 31 21.69 -8.98 5.16
N LYS A 32 21.24 -9.65 6.22
CA LYS A 32 21.21 -11.13 6.32
C LYS A 32 20.36 -11.73 5.19
N TRP A 33 19.14 -11.22 5.00
CA TRP A 33 18.24 -11.79 4.00
C TRP A 33 18.63 -11.45 2.56
N VAL A 34 19.34 -10.33 2.33
CA VAL A 34 19.97 -10.04 1.02
C VAL A 34 20.99 -11.13 0.67
N GLU A 35 21.85 -11.53 1.63
CA GLU A 35 22.85 -12.58 1.43
C GLU A 35 22.20 -13.95 1.28
N GLU A 36 21.28 -14.33 2.19
CA GLU A 36 20.68 -15.67 2.23
C GLU A 36 19.77 -15.96 1.02
N LEU A 37 19.11 -14.93 0.48
CA LEU A 37 18.22 -15.06 -0.68
C LEU A 37 18.89 -14.63 -2.00
N GLU A 38 20.17 -14.27 -1.97
CA GLU A 38 20.91 -13.74 -3.15
C GLU A 38 20.17 -12.60 -3.85
N GLY A 39 19.55 -11.72 -3.05
CA GLY A 39 18.73 -10.62 -3.54
C GLY A 39 19.42 -9.26 -3.47
N ILE A 40 18.66 -8.21 -3.80
CA ILE A 40 19.06 -6.82 -3.55
C ILE A 40 18.04 -6.14 -2.65
N SER A 41 18.44 -5.07 -1.96
CA SER A 41 17.52 -4.26 -1.17
C SER A 41 17.45 -2.84 -1.74
N LEU A 42 16.24 -2.29 -1.82
CA LEU A 42 15.99 -0.90 -2.26
C LEU A 42 15.53 0.00 -1.10
N ALA A 43 15.29 -0.60 0.06
CA ALA A 43 14.95 0.09 1.30
C ALA A 43 15.10 -0.87 2.50
N PRO A 44 15.29 -0.38 3.73
CA PRO A 44 15.29 -1.24 4.91
C PRO A 44 14.03 -2.11 4.98
N GLY A 45 14.18 -3.42 5.25
CA GLY A 45 13.05 -4.36 5.30
C GLY A 45 12.48 -4.78 3.93
N HIS A 46 13.15 -4.42 2.83
CA HIS A 46 12.76 -4.83 1.48
C HIS A 46 13.84 -5.71 0.85
N ILE A 47 13.42 -6.80 0.21
CA ILE A 47 14.30 -7.66 -0.61
C ILE A 47 13.67 -7.84 -1.98
N ARG A 48 14.48 -7.69 -3.01
CA ARG A 48 14.09 -7.94 -4.40
C ARG A 48 14.87 -9.13 -4.95
N LEU A 49 14.13 -10.09 -5.49
CA LEU A 49 14.67 -11.29 -6.11
C LEU A 49 14.37 -11.31 -7.61
N ALA A 50 15.23 -11.99 -8.37
CA ALA A 50 14.88 -12.37 -9.73
C ALA A 50 13.66 -13.29 -9.71
N ARG A 51 12.81 -13.22 -10.75
CA ARG A 51 11.65 -14.10 -10.87
C ARG A 51 12.07 -15.54 -11.12
N GLY A 52 11.34 -16.50 -10.55
CA GLY A 52 11.49 -17.91 -10.90
C GLY A 52 11.57 -18.89 -9.74
N SER A 53 11.57 -18.42 -8.49
CA SER A 53 11.63 -19.30 -7.33
C SER A 53 10.24 -19.74 -6.87
N ALA A 54 10.08 -21.00 -6.47
CA ALA A 54 8.91 -21.45 -5.73
C ALA A 54 8.92 -20.75 -4.36
N ILE A 55 8.06 -19.77 -4.16
CA ILE A 55 8.06 -18.87 -3.00
C ILE A 55 8.06 -19.64 -1.68
N GLU A 56 7.25 -20.70 -1.59
CA GLU A 56 7.10 -21.53 -0.39
C GLU A 56 8.36 -22.35 -0.06
N MET A 57 9.28 -22.50 -1.01
CA MET A 57 10.54 -23.21 -0.83
C MET A 57 11.71 -22.28 -0.49
N LEU A 58 11.50 -20.96 -0.52
CA LEU A 58 12.55 -20.02 -0.18
C LEU A 58 12.83 -20.01 1.33
N PRO A 59 14.09 -19.89 1.75
CA PRO A 59 14.45 -19.73 3.17
C PRO A 59 13.64 -18.60 3.83
N GLY A 60 13.16 -18.84 5.05
CA GLY A 60 12.40 -17.86 5.84
C GLY A 60 10.90 -17.79 5.54
N TYR A 61 10.39 -18.48 4.50
CA TYR A 61 8.96 -18.47 4.23
C TYR A 61 8.16 -19.18 5.34
N ALA A 62 8.53 -20.41 5.63
CA ALA A 62 7.84 -21.22 6.66
C ALA A 62 7.98 -20.60 8.06
N GLU A 63 9.10 -19.97 8.35
CA GLU A 63 9.41 -19.27 9.60
C GLU A 63 8.68 -17.91 9.70
N GLY A 64 7.99 -17.47 8.65
CA GLY A 64 7.28 -16.20 8.64
C GLY A 64 8.16 -14.96 8.65
N ALA A 65 9.45 -15.11 8.27
CA ALA A 65 10.41 -14.00 8.30
C ALA A 65 10.08 -12.87 7.33
N TRP A 66 9.26 -13.14 6.32
CA TRP A 66 8.87 -12.19 5.27
C TRP A 66 7.57 -12.62 4.57
N TRP A 67 7.04 -11.73 3.75
CA TRP A 67 5.92 -11.99 2.84
C TRP A 67 6.13 -11.28 1.49
N VAL A 68 5.39 -11.75 0.48
CA VAL A 68 5.42 -11.13 -0.86
C VAL A 68 4.62 -9.85 -0.87
N GLN A 69 5.27 -8.75 -1.23
CA GLN A 69 4.62 -7.45 -1.40
C GLN A 69 5.49 -6.55 -2.28
N ASP A 70 4.91 -5.99 -3.35
CA ASP A 70 5.61 -5.02 -4.21
C ASP A 70 6.11 -3.82 -3.41
N LEU A 71 7.28 -3.31 -3.81
CA LEU A 71 7.88 -2.13 -3.16
C LEU A 71 6.90 -0.96 -3.10
N ALA A 72 6.20 -0.64 -4.20
CA ALA A 72 5.22 0.46 -4.20
C ALA A 72 4.06 0.20 -3.25
N ALA A 73 3.55 -1.05 -3.18
CA ALA A 73 2.48 -1.43 -2.27
C ALA A 73 2.88 -1.38 -0.79
N SER A 74 4.19 -1.41 -0.48
CA SER A 74 4.70 -1.27 0.88
C SER A 74 4.79 0.18 1.37
N LEU A 75 4.81 1.16 0.45
CA LEU A 75 5.04 2.56 0.80
C LEU A 75 3.95 3.17 1.70
N PRO A 76 2.63 2.89 1.51
CA PRO A 76 1.60 3.46 2.36
C PRO A 76 1.79 3.16 3.85
N ALA A 77 2.08 1.90 4.20
CA ALA A 77 2.34 1.51 5.58
C ALA A 77 3.71 2.03 6.07
N ARG A 78 4.72 2.07 5.20
CA ARG A 78 6.03 2.63 5.51
C ARG A 78 5.96 4.10 5.94
N LEU A 79 5.15 4.92 5.26
CA LEU A 79 4.99 6.34 5.55
C LEU A 79 4.30 6.64 6.89
N LEU A 80 3.64 5.65 7.48
CA LEU A 80 3.09 5.74 8.83
C LEU A 80 4.14 5.56 9.93
N GLY A 81 5.34 5.06 9.59
CA GLY A 81 6.45 4.89 10.53
C GLY A 81 6.17 3.90 11.66
N GLN A 82 6.87 4.07 12.79
CA GLN A 82 6.74 3.21 13.96
C GLN A 82 5.48 3.54 14.77
N GLY A 83 4.70 2.52 15.12
CA GLY A 83 3.42 2.66 15.79
C GLY A 83 3.50 2.94 17.30
N HIS A 84 4.59 2.50 17.97
CA HIS A 84 4.75 2.64 19.42
C HIS A 84 3.50 2.21 20.21
N HIS A 85 2.83 1.13 19.76
CA HIS A 85 1.57 0.60 20.31
C HIS A 85 0.35 1.51 20.16
N SER A 86 0.41 2.54 19.30
CA SER A 86 -0.77 3.34 18.93
C SER A 86 -1.75 2.53 18.10
N GLU A 87 -3.03 2.93 18.11
CA GLU A 87 -4.12 2.22 17.42
C GLU A 87 -4.23 2.66 15.97
N ILE A 88 -4.30 1.70 15.05
CA ILE A 88 -4.50 1.95 13.62
C ILE A 88 -5.61 1.08 13.03
N ALA A 89 -6.43 1.67 12.16
CA ALA A 89 -7.32 0.91 11.27
C ALA A 89 -6.66 0.73 9.90
N ASP A 90 -6.62 -0.53 9.42
CA ASP A 90 -6.26 -0.88 8.05
C ASP A 90 -7.54 -1.26 7.31
N LEU A 91 -8.02 -0.36 6.45
CA LEU A 91 -9.28 -0.49 5.73
C LEU A 91 -9.05 -1.07 4.33
N CYS A 92 -9.87 -2.05 3.95
CA CYS A 92 -9.67 -2.90 2.76
C CYS A 92 -8.40 -3.76 2.88
N ALA A 93 -8.15 -4.28 4.08
CA ALA A 93 -6.88 -4.83 4.55
C ALA A 93 -6.40 -6.09 3.81
N ALA A 94 -7.33 -6.94 3.37
CA ALA A 94 -6.98 -8.25 2.85
C ALA A 94 -6.29 -8.18 1.46
N PRO A 95 -5.29 -9.02 1.20
CA PRO A 95 -4.88 -10.24 1.92
C PRO A 95 -3.88 -10.05 3.07
N GLY A 96 -3.61 -8.81 3.53
CA GLY A 96 -2.89 -8.57 4.77
C GLY A 96 -1.45 -8.06 4.65
N GLY A 97 -0.93 -7.77 3.44
CA GLY A 97 0.45 -7.29 3.28
C GLY A 97 0.73 -6.02 4.07
N LYS A 98 -0.14 -5.00 3.98
CA LYS A 98 -0.03 -3.76 4.75
C LYS A 98 -0.34 -3.97 6.23
N THR A 99 -1.32 -4.82 6.55
CA THR A 99 -1.63 -5.22 7.93
C THR A 99 -0.40 -5.80 8.64
N MET A 100 0.27 -6.78 8.02
CA MET A 100 1.50 -7.38 8.57
C MET A 100 2.61 -6.35 8.73
N GLN A 101 2.78 -5.46 7.76
CA GLN A 101 3.77 -4.40 7.80
C GLN A 101 3.51 -3.43 8.95
N LEU A 102 2.27 -2.98 9.16
CA LEU A 102 1.88 -2.13 10.29
C LEU A 102 2.11 -2.85 11.63
N ALA A 103 1.71 -4.11 11.73
CA ALA A 103 1.93 -4.91 12.94
C ALA A 103 3.44 -5.06 13.25
N SER A 104 4.29 -5.30 12.24
CA SER A 104 5.74 -5.40 12.40
C SER A 104 6.39 -4.05 12.77
N GLN A 105 5.75 -2.94 12.44
CA GLN A 105 6.14 -1.59 12.86
C GLN A 105 5.64 -1.21 14.27
N GLY A 106 5.03 -2.14 15.00
CA GLY A 106 4.58 -1.93 16.39
C GLY A 106 3.26 -1.19 16.53
N TRP A 107 2.41 -1.18 15.50
CA TRP A 107 1.04 -0.69 15.59
C TRP A 107 0.11 -1.75 16.19
N ASN A 108 -0.89 -1.32 16.97
CA ASN A 108 -2.05 -2.15 17.33
C ASN A 108 -3.06 -2.08 16.19
N VAL A 109 -3.03 -3.06 15.29
CA VAL A 109 -3.78 -3.02 14.03
C VAL A 109 -5.18 -3.60 14.19
N THR A 110 -6.17 -2.85 13.72
CA THR A 110 -7.53 -3.33 13.46
C THR A 110 -7.73 -3.39 11.94
N ALA A 111 -7.75 -4.60 11.39
CA ALA A 111 -7.93 -4.88 9.98
C ALA A 111 -9.40 -5.08 9.64
N LEU A 112 -9.89 -4.42 8.59
CA LEU A 112 -11.25 -4.53 8.08
C LEU A 112 -11.25 -4.83 6.58
N ASP A 113 -11.97 -5.87 6.17
CA ASP A 113 -12.26 -6.14 4.75
C ASP A 113 -13.66 -6.77 4.62
N LYS A 114 -14.37 -6.44 3.54
CA LYS A 114 -15.71 -6.98 3.30
C LYS A 114 -15.74 -8.45 2.87
N SER A 115 -14.62 -8.99 2.42
CA SER A 115 -14.52 -10.33 1.86
C SER A 115 -14.04 -11.33 2.91
N ALA A 116 -14.94 -12.17 3.43
CA ALA A 116 -14.58 -13.25 4.34
C ALA A 116 -13.48 -14.15 3.78
N LYS A 117 -13.57 -14.54 2.51
CA LYS A 117 -12.55 -15.38 1.84
C LYS A 117 -11.18 -14.72 1.78
N ARG A 118 -11.11 -13.39 1.59
CA ARG A 118 -9.83 -12.66 1.62
C ARG A 118 -9.30 -12.54 3.04
N MET A 119 -10.19 -12.37 4.04
CA MET A 119 -9.83 -12.32 5.46
C MET A 119 -9.28 -13.67 5.98
N GLU A 120 -9.74 -14.81 5.44
CA GLU A 120 -9.12 -16.12 5.74
C GLU A 120 -7.63 -16.14 5.34
N ARG A 121 -7.28 -15.55 4.18
CA ARG A 121 -5.88 -15.43 3.74
C ARG A 121 -5.08 -14.49 4.63
N LEU A 122 -5.67 -13.38 5.05
CA LEU A 122 -5.05 -12.46 6.00
C LEU A 122 -4.75 -13.18 7.33
N SER A 123 -5.71 -13.93 7.86
CA SER A 123 -5.53 -14.70 9.10
C SER A 123 -4.42 -15.75 8.97
N ALA A 124 -4.39 -16.51 7.87
CA ALA A 124 -3.33 -17.48 7.61
C ALA A 124 -1.94 -16.81 7.48
N ASN A 125 -1.87 -15.63 6.87
CA ASN A 125 -0.64 -14.86 6.76
C ASN A 125 -0.16 -14.34 8.13
N LEU A 126 -1.05 -13.84 8.97
CA LEU A 126 -0.72 -13.42 10.35
C LEU A 126 -0.22 -14.61 11.18
N GLU A 127 -0.89 -15.76 11.10
CA GLU A 127 -0.46 -16.98 11.79
C GLU A 127 0.94 -17.41 11.35
N ARG A 128 1.20 -17.47 10.03
CA ARG A 128 2.51 -17.85 9.48
C ARG A 128 3.64 -16.91 9.92
N THR A 129 3.36 -15.59 9.96
CA THR A 129 4.38 -14.58 10.32
C THR A 129 4.50 -14.33 11.82
N GLY A 130 3.62 -14.92 12.65
CA GLY A 130 3.58 -14.67 14.09
C GLY A 130 3.18 -13.23 14.46
N LEU A 131 2.62 -12.47 13.51
CA LEU A 131 2.15 -11.11 13.71
C LEU A 131 0.69 -11.11 14.15
N ALA A 132 0.27 -10.07 14.89
CA ALA A 132 -1.07 -9.97 15.43
C ALA A 132 -1.82 -8.74 14.92
N ALA A 133 -3.10 -8.93 14.58
CA ALA A 133 -4.05 -7.86 14.31
C ALA A 133 -5.47 -8.30 14.72
N LYS A 134 -6.31 -7.34 15.12
CA LYS A 134 -7.75 -7.58 15.26
C LYS A 134 -8.36 -7.64 13.87
N SER A 135 -9.03 -8.74 13.54
CA SER A 135 -9.61 -8.96 12.21
C SER A 135 -11.14 -8.80 12.25
N ASN A 136 -11.68 -7.95 11.38
CA ASN A 136 -13.11 -7.70 11.24
C ASN A 136 -13.55 -7.92 9.79
N ILE A 137 -14.69 -8.58 9.61
CA ILE A 137 -15.36 -8.71 8.31
C ILE A 137 -16.48 -7.68 8.27
N GLY A 138 -16.41 -6.73 7.35
CA GLY A 138 -17.40 -5.67 7.23
C GLY A 138 -17.14 -4.69 6.09
N ASP A 139 -18.15 -3.91 5.75
CA ASP A 139 -18.04 -2.84 4.76
C ASP A 139 -17.62 -1.54 5.46
N VAL A 140 -16.58 -0.89 4.94
CA VAL A 140 -16.06 0.39 5.47
C VAL A 140 -17.16 1.43 5.61
N LEU A 141 -18.11 1.47 4.68
CA LEU A 141 -19.18 2.48 4.67
C LEU A 141 -20.17 2.32 5.84
N THR A 142 -20.34 1.11 6.36
CA THR A 142 -21.30 0.80 7.42
C THR A 142 -20.65 0.40 8.74
N TRP A 143 -19.36 0.14 8.73
CA TRP A 143 -18.64 -0.25 9.95
C TRP A 143 -18.47 0.94 10.90
N GLU A 144 -18.77 0.72 12.17
CA GLU A 144 -18.60 1.69 13.26
C GLU A 144 -17.58 1.14 14.26
N PRO A 145 -16.38 1.75 14.39
CA PRO A 145 -15.43 1.37 15.43
C PRO A 145 -15.91 1.84 16.81
N GLU A 146 -15.50 1.13 17.86
CA GLU A 146 -15.79 1.49 19.25
C GLU A 146 -15.14 2.82 19.66
N ALA A 147 -14.01 3.18 19.07
CA ALA A 147 -13.27 4.41 19.32
C ALA A 147 -12.50 4.83 18.05
N PRO A 148 -12.21 6.14 17.89
CA PRO A 148 -11.37 6.60 16.79
C PRO A 148 -9.90 6.17 16.98
N PHE A 149 -9.14 6.14 15.88
CA PHE A 149 -7.77 5.67 15.77
C PHE A 149 -6.74 6.82 15.74
N ASP A 150 -5.51 6.52 16.16
CA ASP A 150 -4.37 7.45 16.02
C ASP A 150 -3.97 7.58 14.54
N ALA A 151 -4.15 6.50 13.75
CA ALA A 151 -3.99 6.53 12.32
C ALA A 151 -5.05 5.66 11.62
N VAL A 152 -5.34 5.98 10.37
CA VAL A 152 -6.18 5.17 9.48
C VAL A 152 -5.45 5.02 8.15
N LEU A 153 -5.29 3.79 7.68
CA LEU A 153 -4.84 3.47 6.33
C LEU A 153 -6.06 3.01 5.50
N LEU A 154 -6.36 3.74 4.44
CA LEU A 154 -7.35 3.34 3.44
C LEU A 154 -6.63 2.94 2.14
N ASP A 155 -6.40 1.64 1.96
CA ASP A 155 -5.95 1.06 0.68
C ASP A 155 -7.19 0.81 -0.19
N ALA A 156 -7.65 1.85 -0.85
CA ALA A 156 -8.97 1.88 -1.43
C ALA A 156 -9.12 0.94 -2.65
N PRO A 157 -10.29 0.30 -2.82
CA PRO A 157 -10.59 -0.41 -4.05
C PRO A 157 -10.52 0.58 -5.22
N CYS A 158 -9.79 0.20 -6.26
CA CYS A 158 -9.49 1.05 -7.40
C CYS A 158 -9.43 0.23 -8.69
N THR A 159 -9.19 0.89 -9.81
CA THR A 159 -9.03 0.23 -11.13
C THR A 159 -7.83 -0.71 -11.19
N ALA A 160 -6.88 -0.57 -10.28
CA ALA A 160 -5.62 -1.31 -10.23
C ALA A 160 -4.77 -1.20 -11.52
N THR A 161 -4.96 -0.16 -12.32
CA THR A 161 -4.22 0.05 -13.58
C THR A 161 -2.70 0.15 -13.37
N GLY A 162 -2.24 0.53 -12.17
CA GLY A 162 -0.82 0.56 -11.80
C GLY A 162 -0.17 -0.82 -11.69
N THR A 163 -0.95 -1.90 -11.59
CA THR A 163 -0.44 -3.27 -11.44
C THR A 163 -0.30 -4.02 -12.77
N PHE A 164 -0.44 -3.33 -13.91
CA PHE A 164 -0.49 -3.95 -15.23
C PHE A 164 0.75 -4.80 -15.56
N ARG A 165 1.91 -4.53 -14.96
CA ARG A 165 3.12 -5.37 -15.12
C ARG A 165 2.89 -6.83 -14.70
N ARG A 166 2.01 -7.05 -13.72
CA ARG A 166 1.62 -8.38 -13.19
C ARG A 166 0.29 -8.86 -13.74
N HIS A 167 -0.60 -7.92 -14.02
CA HIS A 167 -1.99 -8.13 -14.43
C HIS A 167 -2.30 -7.31 -15.68
N PRO A 168 -1.70 -7.63 -16.86
CA PRO A 168 -1.85 -6.81 -18.06
C PRO A 168 -3.29 -6.71 -18.56
N ASP A 169 -4.15 -7.64 -18.19
CA ASP A 169 -5.57 -7.66 -18.50
C ASP A 169 -6.35 -6.45 -17.91
N VAL A 170 -5.84 -5.79 -16.88
CA VAL A 170 -6.48 -4.58 -16.31
C VAL A 170 -6.60 -3.47 -17.35
N LEU A 171 -5.62 -3.35 -18.26
CA LEU A 171 -5.63 -2.33 -19.32
C LEU A 171 -6.77 -2.52 -20.35
N HIS A 172 -7.36 -3.71 -20.41
CA HIS A 172 -8.44 -4.04 -21.34
C HIS A 172 -9.82 -4.09 -20.69
N ARG A 173 -9.87 -4.15 -19.35
CA ARG A 173 -11.13 -4.27 -18.60
C ARG A 173 -11.65 -2.95 -18.07
N ILE A 174 -10.80 -1.94 -17.99
CA ILE A 174 -11.12 -0.66 -17.35
C ILE A 174 -11.50 0.38 -18.42
N GLY A 175 -12.61 1.07 -18.18
CA GLY A 175 -13.07 2.18 -18.98
C GLY A 175 -13.59 3.34 -18.12
N PRO A 176 -13.92 4.49 -18.72
CA PRO A 176 -14.30 5.70 -17.98
C PRO A 176 -15.47 5.50 -16.99
N LYS A 177 -16.40 4.59 -17.30
CA LYS A 177 -17.54 4.29 -16.41
C LYS A 177 -17.06 3.63 -15.11
N GLN A 178 -16.18 2.64 -15.20
CA GLN A 178 -15.62 1.95 -14.02
C GLN A 178 -14.78 2.91 -13.16
N VAL A 179 -14.02 3.81 -13.80
CA VAL A 179 -13.28 4.87 -13.09
C VAL A 179 -14.25 5.74 -12.29
N ALA A 180 -15.31 6.25 -12.92
CA ALA A 180 -16.29 7.11 -12.26
C ALA A 180 -16.96 6.41 -11.06
N GLU A 181 -17.41 5.15 -11.23
CA GLU A 181 -18.04 4.38 -10.15
C GLU A 181 -17.08 4.16 -8.96
N LEU A 182 -15.79 3.90 -9.23
CA LEU A 182 -14.78 3.73 -8.19
C LEU A 182 -14.43 5.04 -7.49
N VAL A 183 -14.36 6.15 -8.22
CA VAL A 183 -14.15 7.49 -7.65
C VAL A 183 -15.28 7.86 -6.68
N GLU A 184 -16.55 7.60 -7.02
CA GLU A 184 -17.67 7.81 -6.10
C GLU A 184 -17.54 6.96 -4.84
N LEU A 185 -17.19 5.68 -4.98
CA LEU A 185 -16.96 4.78 -3.84
C LEU A 185 -15.81 5.26 -2.96
N GLN A 186 -14.69 5.63 -3.56
CA GLN A 186 -13.50 6.13 -2.85
C GLN A 186 -13.81 7.43 -2.10
N THR A 187 -14.61 8.32 -2.70
CA THR A 187 -15.10 9.54 -2.04
C THR A 187 -15.83 9.20 -0.75
N ALA A 188 -16.81 8.32 -0.81
CA ALA A 188 -17.58 7.91 0.37
C ALA A 188 -16.72 7.20 1.42
N MET A 189 -15.77 6.35 0.98
CA MET A 189 -14.84 5.67 1.89
C MET A 189 -13.86 6.64 2.57
N LEU A 190 -13.34 7.65 1.86
CA LEU A 190 -12.48 8.69 2.43
C LEU A 190 -13.22 9.50 3.49
N ASP A 191 -14.46 9.91 3.20
CA ASP A 191 -15.29 10.67 4.15
C ASP A 191 -15.57 9.83 5.41
N LYS A 192 -15.82 8.53 5.25
CA LYS A 192 -16.00 7.59 6.38
C LYS A 192 -14.70 7.37 7.16
N ALA A 193 -13.58 7.17 6.47
CA ALA A 193 -12.26 6.99 7.10
C ALA A 193 -11.83 8.24 7.88
N ALA A 194 -12.11 9.45 7.36
CA ALA A 194 -11.82 10.71 8.05
C ALA A 194 -12.52 10.83 9.40
N ALA A 195 -13.76 10.33 9.51
CA ALA A 195 -14.51 10.32 10.77
C ALA A 195 -13.88 9.41 11.84
N MET A 196 -13.12 8.39 11.43
CA MET A 196 -12.47 7.43 12.31
C MET A 196 -11.11 7.91 12.86
N VAL A 197 -10.56 9.01 12.35
CA VAL A 197 -9.25 9.54 12.79
C VAL A 197 -9.41 10.42 14.01
N LYS A 198 -8.59 10.26 15.05
CA LYS A 198 -8.53 11.16 16.21
C LYS A 198 -8.07 12.58 15.80
N PRO A 199 -8.38 13.63 16.57
CA PRO A 199 -7.67 14.91 16.45
C PRO A 199 -6.15 14.71 16.52
N SER A 200 -5.39 15.39 15.68
CA SER A 200 -3.94 15.21 15.46
C SER A 200 -3.54 13.84 14.88
N GLY A 201 -4.48 12.97 14.54
CA GLY A 201 -4.23 11.68 13.93
C GLY A 201 -3.97 11.78 12.43
N THR A 202 -3.49 10.69 11.86
CA THR A 202 -3.09 10.60 10.44
C THR A 202 -4.07 9.74 9.63
N LEU A 203 -4.43 10.21 8.44
CA LEU A 203 -5.11 9.41 7.41
C LEU A 203 -4.17 9.22 6.23
N VAL A 204 -3.91 7.96 5.87
CA VAL A 204 -3.22 7.62 4.64
C VAL A 204 -4.22 7.04 3.65
N TYR A 205 -4.31 7.65 2.48
CA TYR A 205 -5.08 7.18 1.34
C TYR A 205 -4.14 6.63 0.29
N ALA A 206 -4.43 5.44 -0.20
CA ALA A 206 -3.60 4.79 -1.22
C ALA A 206 -4.45 4.08 -2.28
N THR A 207 -3.96 4.10 -3.52
CA THR A 207 -4.51 3.32 -4.65
C THR A 207 -3.39 2.78 -5.53
N CYS A 208 -3.55 1.56 -6.03
CA CYS A 208 -2.68 1.00 -7.06
C CYS A 208 -3.18 1.37 -8.47
N SER A 209 -3.57 2.62 -8.66
CA SER A 209 -4.13 3.16 -9.90
C SER A 209 -3.22 4.18 -10.55
N LEU A 210 -3.22 4.22 -11.88
CA LEU A 210 -2.58 5.27 -12.69
C LEU A 210 -3.56 6.40 -13.04
N GLU A 211 -4.84 6.27 -12.70
CA GLU A 211 -5.85 7.27 -13.02
C GLU A 211 -5.74 8.46 -12.05
N PRO A 212 -5.52 9.69 -12.53
CA PRO A 212 -5.46 10.88 -11.66
C PRO A 212 -6.75 11.09 -10.86
N GLU A 213 -7.89 10.66 -11.40
CA GLU A 213 -9.20 10.71 -10.76
C GLU A 213 -9.26 9.87 -9.48
N GLU A 214 -8.53 8.77 -9.42
CA GLU A 214 -8.41 7.89 -8.25
C GLU A 214 -7.21 8.26 -7.35
N GLY A 215 -6.42 9.23 -7.74
CA GLY A 215 -5.22 9.71 -7.05
C GLY A 215 -5.31 11.18 -6.66
N GLU A 216 -4.57 12.02 -7.38
CA GLU A 216 -4.39 13.43 -7.08
C GLU A 216 -5.71 14.20 -6.98
N LEU A 217 -6.61 14.01 -7.96
CA LEU A 217 -7.89 14.70 -7.98
C LEU A 217 -8.80 14.28 -6.81
N GLN A 218 -8.76 13.00 -6.43
CA GLN A 218 -9.49 12.50 -5.26
C GLN A 218 -8.96 13.10 -3.96
N ALA A 219 -7.64 13.17 -3.80
CA ALA A 219 -6.99 13.73 -2.62
C ALA A 219 -7.23 15.24 -2.48
N ASP A 220 -7.17 16.00 -3.57
CA ASP A 220 -7.45 17.43 -3.57
C ASP A 220 -8.93 17.70 -3.29
N ALA A 221 -9.85 16.92 -3.88
CA ALA A 221 -11.28 16.99 -3.60
C ALA A 221 -11.61 16.65 -2.13
N PHE A 222 -10.90 15.69 -1.52
CA PHE A 222 -11.01 15.38 -0.10
C PHE A 222 -10.65 16.59 0.76
N LEU A 223 -9.50 17.22 0.52
CA LEU A 223 -9.07 18.41 1.27
C LEU A 223 -10.03 19.60 1.10
N ALA A 224 -10.65 19.74 -0.08
CA ALA A 224 -11.65 20.78 -0.31
C ALA A 224 -12.93 20.55 0.50
N ARG A 225 -13.31 19.28 0.77
CA ARG A 225 -14.50 18.93 1.58
C ARG A 225 -14.21 18.91 3.08
N HIS A 226 -12.98 18.62 3.49
CA HIS A 226 -12.59 18.42 4.89
C HIS A 226 -11.60 19.48 5.36
N GLY A 227 -12.08 20.69 5.65
CA GLY A 227 -11.27 21.83 6.07
C GLY A 227 -10.52 21.65 7.41
N ASN A 228 -10.79 20.56 8.13
CA ASN A 228 -10.08 20.13 9.33
C ASN A 228 -8.96 19.12 9.04
N PHE A 229 -8.65 18.85 7.78
CA PHE A 229 -7.48 18.06 7.35
C PHE A 229 -6.53 18.92 6.53
N ALA A 230 -5.24 18.60 6.61
CA ALA A 230 -4.18 19.19 5.79
C ALA A 230 -3.25 18.09 5.27
N LYS A 231 -2.49 18.37 4.22
CA LYS A 231 -1.42 17.47 3.77
C LYS A 231 -0.40 17.31 4.89
N ALA A 232 -0.11 16.07 5.26
CA ALA A 232 0.98 15.78 6.18
C ALA A 232 2.33 15.92 5.47
N LYS A 233 3.35 16.35 6.20
CA LYS A 233 4.72 16.34 5.67
C LYS A 233 5.17 14.89 5.50
N ILE A 234 5.57 14.53 4.30
CA ILE A 234 6.12 13.21 4.01
C ILE A 234 7.60 13.19 4.43
N ASP A 235 7.94 12.20 5.25
CA ASP A 235 9.33 11.92 5.61
C ASP A 235 9.99 11.17 4.43
N THR A 236 10.90 11.85 3.74
CA THR A 236 11.59 11.31 2.58
C THR A 236 12.58 10.21 2.93
N ASP A 237 13.04 10.11 4.17
CA ASP A 237 13.94 9.06 4.64
C ASP A 237 13.25 7.69 4.70
N LEU A 238 11.91 7.69 4.72
CA LEU A 238 11.08 6.49 4.63
C LEU A 238 10.86 6.01 3.18
N LEU A 239 11.26 6.80 2.19
CA LEU A 239 11.10 6.46 0.77
C LEU A 239 12.37 5.83 0.21
N PRO A 240 12.26 4.87 -0.73
CA PRO A 240 13.40 4.38 -1.49
C PRO A 240 14.07 5.50 -2.29
N GLU A 241 15.38 5.37 -2.48
CA GLU A 241 16.12 6.28 -3.37
C GLU A 241 15.50 6.31 -4.78
N GLY A 242 15.31 7.50 -5.33
CA GLY A 242 14.70 7.73 -6.64
C GLY A 242 13.17 7.89 -6.59
N ILE A 243 12.54 7.81 -5.40
CA ILE A 243 11.12 8.15 -5.20
C ILE A 243 11.05 9.44 -4.39
N THR A 244 10.47 10.49 -4.98
CA THR A 244 10.31 11.79 -4.33
C THR A 244 8.85 12.22 -4.35
N PRO A 245 8.35 12.86 -3.26
CA PRO A 245 7.02 13.44 -3.26
C PRO A 245 6.90 14.59 -4.28
N THR A 246 5.75 14.68 -4.92
CA THR A 246 5.38 15.80 -5.79
C THR A 246 4.07 16.40 -5.29
N ASP A 247 4.02 17.71 -5.12
CA ASP A 247 2.84 18.44 -4.62
C ASP A 247 2.31 17.92 -3.27
N GLY A 248 3.19 17.31 -2.45
CA GLY A 248 2.84 16.73 -1.15
C GLY A 248 2.23 15.33 -1.22
N TYR A 249 2.32 14.64 -2.36
CA TYR A 249 1.88 13.27 -2.58
C TYR A 249 3.05 12.38 -3.04
N VAL A 250 2.94 11.08 -2.86
CA VAL A 250 3.84 10.10 -3.48
C VAL A 250 3.12 9.44 -4.65
N ARG A 251 3.75 9.54 -5.83
CA ARG A 251 3.30 8.86 -7.03
C ARG A 251 4.42 7.98 -7.55
N THR A 252 4.18 6.69 -7.68
CA THR A 252 5.05 5.78 -8.40
C THR A 252 4.48 5.48 -9.77
N LEU A 253 5.34 5.37 -10.77
CA LEU A 253 4.97 5.08 -12.14
C LEU A 253 5.80 3.91 -12.68
N PRO A 254 5.24 3.09 -13.58
CA PRO A 254 6.01 2.11 -14.33
C PRO A 254 7.18 2.78 -15.06
N GLY A 255 8.36 2.19 -14.96
CA GLY A 255 9.58 2.80 -15.47
C GLY A 255 10.43 3.49 -14.42
N MET A 256 9.87 3.93 -13.28
CA MET A 256 10.70 4.32 -12.14
C MET A 256 11.49 3.11 -11.64
N LEU A 257 12.77 3.30 -11.29
CA LEU A 257 13.69 2.24 -10.88
C LEU A 257 13.82 1.11 -11.93
N ALA A 258 13.71 1.43 -13.22
CA ALA A 258 13.75 0.44 -14.31
C ALA A 258 15.07 -0.35 -14.31
N ASP A 259 16.19 0.30 -14.02
CA ASP A 259 17.53 -0.29 -13.86
C ASP A 259 17.62 -1.29 -12.70
N LYS A 260 16.68 -1.21 -11.78
CA LYS A 260 16.55 -2.09 -10.59
C LYS A 260 15.35 -3.04 -10.67
N GLY A 261 14.71 -3.19 -11.85
CA GLY A 261 13.56 -4.08 -12.08
C GLY A 261 12.18 -3.42 -11.96
N GLY A 262 12.13 -2.07 -11.86
CA GLY A 262 10.88 -1.30 -11.83
C GLY A 262 10.04 -1.48 -10.57
N LEU A 263 8.84 -0.91 -10.54
CA LEU A 263 7.85 -1.08 -9.48
C LEU A 263 6.44 -0.85 -10.05
N ASP A 264 5.40 -1.16 -9.27
CA ASP A 264 4.02 -0.88 -9.67
C ASP A 264 3.69 0.62 -9.61
N GLY A 265 2.69 1.03 -10.37
CA GLY A 265 2.09 2.36 -10.25
C GLY A 265 1.24 2.45 -8.99
N PHE A 266 1.51 3.45 -8.16
CA PHE A 266 0.81 3.68 -6.91
C PHE A 266 0.62 5.17 -6.66
N PHE A 267 -0.47 5.53 -6.00
CA PHE A 267 -0.69 6.87 -5.47
C PHE A 267 -0.84 6.80 -3.95
N ILE A 268 -0.25 7.77 -3.23
CA ILE A 268 -0.33 7.83 -1.78
C ILE A 268 -0.44 9.30 -1.35
N ALA A 269 -1.47 9.59 -0.56
CA ALA A 269 -1.66 10.86 0.12
C ALA A 269 -1.68 10.65 1.64
N CYS A 270 -0.91 11.46 2.35
CA CYS A 270 -0.91 11.48 3.80
C CYS A 270 -1.57 12.78 4.28
N PHE A 271 -2.56 12.67 5.17
CA PHE A 271 -3.28 13.79 5.73
C PHE A 271 -3.16 13.77 7.25
N ILE A 272 -3.11 14.95 7.85
CA ILE A 272 -3.19 15.13 9.31
C ILE A 272 -4.48 15.86 9.66
N ARG A 273 -5.20 15.35 10.66
CA ARG A 273 -6.39 16.00 11.21
C ARG A 273 -5.98 17.12 12.18
N ALA A 274 -6.58 18.29 12.08
CA ALA A 274 -6.42 19.37 13.05
C ALA A 274 -6.83 18.93 14.47
N GLN A 275 -6.33 19.68 15.45
CA GLN A 275 -6.69 19.47 16.87
C GLN A 275 -8.17 19.76 17.13
#